data_e24e0d75061a1fdaff35ae4de03c2e4e
#
_entry.id   e24e0d75061a1fdaff35ae4de03c2e4e
#
_cell.length_a   1.000
_cell.length_b   1.000
_cell.length_c   1.000
_cell.angle_alpha   90.00
_cell.angle_beta   90.00
_cell.angle_gamma   90.00
#
_symmetry.space_group_name_H-M   'P 1'
#
loop_
_entity.id
_entity.type
_entity.pdbx_description
1 polymer ?
#
loop_
_entity_poly.entity_id
_entity_poly.type
_entity_poly.pdbx_seq_one_letter_code
_entity_poly.pdbx_strand_id
1 'polypeptide(L)'
;MQLEDYFNILSPNDIRLKDSRIGIETILYEYIYRARTPEEIAKIYTSLTLEQVYATILYYLHHKETISNYMADWLEWGQKRRQEQRRNPSPVVRKLMGLKADKSTLYPETVGAHGVRP
;
A
#
# COMPACT_ATOMS: atom_id res chain seq x y z
N MET A 1 25.83 -13.22 6.16
CA MET A 1 24.77 -12.45 5.53
C MET A 1 24.14 -11.51 6.53
N GLN A 2 23.98 -10.25 6.15
CA GLN A 2 23.34 -9.26 7.01
C GLN A 2 21.87 -9.15 6.64
N LEU A 3 21.04 -8.79 7.62
CA LEU A 3 19.61 -8.59 7.38
C LEU A 3 19.39 -7.51 6.32
N GLU A 4 20.22 -6.48 6.34
CA GLU A 4 20.14 -5.38 5.37
C GLU A 4 20.38 -5.81 3.93
N ASP A 5 20.97 -6.98 3.73
CA ASP A 5 21.22 -7.50 2.38
C ASP A 5 19.92 -7.84 1.62
N TYR A 6 18.81 -7.96 2.34
CA TYR A 6 17.51 -8.20 1.71
C TYR A 6 16.91 -6.96 1.08
N PHE A 7 17.50 -5.77 1.30
CA PHE A 7 16.87 -4.52 0.95
C PHE A 7 17.75 -3.62 0.11
N ASN A 8 17.10 -2.79 -0.72
CA ASN A 8 17.71 -1.65 -1.37
C ASN A 8 17.17 -0.39 -0.68
N ILE A 9 18.06 0.31 0.02
CA ILE A 9 17.71 1.54 0.71
C ILE A 9 18.02 2.69 -0.23
N LEU A 10 16.99 3.14 -0.96
CA LEU A 10 17.14 4.20 -1.94
C LEU A 10 17.17 5.57 -1.27
N SER A 11 16.43 5.71 -0.18
CA SER A 11 16.41 6.90 0.65
C SER A 11 15.81 6.50 2.00
N PRO A 12 15.87 7.38 3.03
CA PRO A 12 15.21 7.04 4.30
C PRO A 12 13.71 6.77 4.17
N ASN A 13 13.09 7.27 3.11
CA ASN A 13 11.65 7.11 2.88
C ASN A 13 11.33 6.13 1.77
N ASP A 14 12.33 5.42 1.24
CA ASP A 14 12.12 4.50 0.12
C ASP A 14 13.04 3.30 0.28
N ILE A 15 12.55 2.29 0.98
CA ILE A 15 13.26 1.04 1.22
C ILE A 15 12.48 -0.07 0.53
N ARG A 16 13.14 -0.78 -0.37
CA ARG A 16 12.50 -1.82 -1.18
C ARG A 16 13.19 -3.15 -0.98
N LEU A 17 12.44 -4.22 -1.25
CA LEU A 17 13.00 -5.55 -1.29
C LEU A 17 13.98 -5.63 -2.48
N LYS A 18 15.13 -6.26 -2.25
CA LYS A 18 16.15 -6.38 -3.30
C LYS A 18 15.58 -7.12 -4.50
N ASP A 19 15.94 -6.64 -5.69
CA ASP A 19 15.48 -7.21 -6.97
C ASP A 19 13.97 -7.17 -7.14
N SER A 20 13.33 -6.19 -6.50
CA SER A 20 11.89 -6.03 -6.52
C SER A 20 11.55 -4.55 -6.51
N ARG A 21 10.36 -4.22 -7.00
CA ARG A 21 9.82 -2.86 -6.88
C ARG A 21 8.94 -2.71 -5.64
N ILE A 22 8.78 -3.79 -4.88
CA ILE A 22 7.90 -3.78 -3.71
C ILE A 22 8.66 -3.15 -2.55
N GLY A 23 8.08 -2.08 -1.99
CA GLY A 23 8.63 -1.44 -0.81
C GLY A 23 8.23 -2.17 0.46
N ILE A 24 9.00 -1.96 1.53
CA ILE A 24 8.70 -2.60 2.80
C ILE A 24 7.34 -2.17 3.35
N GLU A 25 6.86 -0.97 2.97
CA GLU A 25 5.56 -0.48 3.44
C GLU A 25 4.42 -1.38 2.98
N THR A 26 4.54 -1.98 1.80
CA THR A 26 3.52 -2.89 1.26
C THR A 26 3.36 -4.11 2.15
N ILE A 27 4.46 -4.72 2.53
CA ILE A 27 4.46 -5.90 3.39
C ILE A 27 4.02 -5.54 4.80
N LEU A 28 4.57 -4.45 5.34
CA LEU A 28 4.30 -4.05 6.72
C LEU A 28 2.88 -3.57 6.91
N TYR A 29 2.27 -2.98 5.88
CA TYR A 29 0.86 -2.61 5.94
C TYR A 29 -0.01 -3.85 6.15
N GLU A 30 0.27 -4.92 5.41
CA GLU A 30 -0.48 -6.17 5.56
C GLU A 30 -0.25 -6.79 6.94
N TYR A 31 0.98 -6.74 7.43
CA TYR A 31 1.32 -7.35 8.70
C TYR A 31 0.78 -6.55 9.89
N ILE A 32 1.00 -5.23 9.90
CA ILE A 32 0.69 -4.38 11.05
C ILE A 32 -0.79 -4.02 11.09
N TYR A 33 -1.34 -3.58 9.96
CA TYR A 33 -2.69 -2.99 9.93
C TYR A 33 -3.75 -4.00 9.52
N ARG A 34 -3.40 -5.03 8.77
CA ARG A 34 -4.35 -6.05 8.35
C ARG A 34 -4.18 -7.35 9.10
N ALA A 35 -3.20 -7.43 9.98
CA ALA A 35 -2.93 -8.60 10.82
C ALA A 35 -2.78 -9.90 10.02
N ARG A 36 -2.22 -9.82 8.82
CA ARG A 36 -1.98 -11.01 8.02
C ARG A 36 -0.70 -11.70 8.48
N THR A 37 -0.69 -13.01 8.38
CA THR A 37 0.52 -13.79 8.69
C THR A 37 1.54 -13.64 7.57
N PRO A 38 2.84 -13.87 7.85
CA PRO A 38 3.84 -13.86 6.78
C PRO A 38 3.51 -14.79 5.63
N GLU A 39 2.94 -15.96 5.93
CA GLU A 39 2.54 -16.93 4.92
C GLU A 39 1.44 -16.39 4.02
N GLU A 40 0.47 -15.70 4.60
CA GLU A 40 -0.60 -15.07 3.82
C GLU A 40 -0.06 -13.97 2.92
N ILE A 41 0.88 -13.19 3.44
CA ILE A 41 1.49 -12.11 2.67
C ILE A 41 2.25 -12.67 1.47
N ALA A 42 3.02 -13.74 1.68
CA ALA A 42 3.77 -14.37 0.60
C ALA A 42 2.84 -14.93 -0.48
N LYS A 43 1.64 -15.36 -0.10
CA LYS A 43 0.66 -15.84 -1.08
C LYS A 43 0.08 -14.70 -1.91
N ILE A 44 -0.06 -13.53 -1.33
CA ILE A 44 -0.57 -12.35 -2.04
C ILE A 44 0.49 -11.79 -3.00
N TYR A 45 1.72 -11.68 -2.52
CA TYR A 45 2.82 -11.10 -3.30
C TYR A 45 3.73 -12.22 -3.78
N THR A 46 3.30 -12.89 -4.83
CA THR A 46 3.93 -14.13 -5.31
C THR A 46 5.33 -13.92 -5.88
N SER A 47 5.71 -12.67 -6.19
CA SER A 47 7.06 -12.36 -6.63
C SER A 47 8.06 -12.35 -5.48
N LEU A 48 7.59 -12.40 -4.24
CA LEU A 48 8.45 -12.43 -3.06
C LEU A 48 8.50 -13.83 -2.47
N THR A 49 9.64 -14.16 -1.88
CA THR A 49 9.76 -15.42 -1.13
C THR A 49 9.27 -15.20 0.29
N LEU A 50 8.92 -16.30 0.95
CA LEU A 50 8.55 -16.25 2.37
C LEU A 50 9.70 -15.71 3.21
N GLU A 51 10.93 -16.04 2.83
CA GLU A 51 12.12 -15.55 3.51
C GLU A 51 12.21 -14.03 3.46
N GLN A 52 11.92 -13.43 2.30
CA GLN A 52 11.92 -11.98 2.15
C GLN A 52 10.85 -11.32 3.01
N VAL A 53 9.68 -11.95 3.13
CA VAL A 53 8.61 -11.44 3.97
C VAL A 53 9.03 -11.46 5.43
N TYR A 54 9.59 -12.57 5.89
CA TYR A 54 10.08 -12.67 7.27
C TYR A 54 11.21 -11.68 7.52
N ALA A 55 12.12 -11.50 6.56
CA ALA A 55 13.21 -10.55 6.71
C ALA A 55 12.69 -9.13 6.90
N THR A 56 11.64 -8.76 6.17
CA THR A 56 11.03 -7.45 6.29
C THR A 56 10.43 -7.24 7.68
N ILE A 57 9.72 -8.23 8.19
CA ILE A 57 9.13 -8.14 9.52
C ILE A 57 10.21 -8.05 10.58
N LEU A 58 11.26 -8.85 10.44
CA LEU A 58 12.38 -8.84 11.38
C LEU A 58 13.09 -7.48 11.36
N TYR A 59 13.28 -6.92 10.18
CA TYR A 59 13.88 -5.60 10.04
C TYR A 59 13.05 -4.54 10.79
N TYR A 60 11.73 -4.60 10.65
CA TYR A 60 10.82 -3.73 11.36
C TYR A 60 10.98 -3.89 12.88
N LEU A 61 11.03 -5.13 13.35
CA LEU A 61 11.15 -5.39 14.79
C LEU A 61 12.48 -4.90 15.35
N HIS A 62 13.56 -4.95 14.56
CA HIS A 62 14.87 -4.47 14.96
C HIS A 62 14.99 -2.95 14.92
N HIS A 63 14.16 -2.28 14.12
CA HIS A 63 14.19 -0.83 13.92
C HIS A 63 12.81 -0.25 14.13
N LYS A 64 12.15 -0.67 15.20
CA LYS A 64 10.71 -0.45 15.38
C LYS A 64 10.33 1.03 15.34
N GLU A 65 11.11 1.88 16.05
CA GLU A 65 10.79 3.30 16.09
C GLU A 65 10.99 3.96 14.72
N THR A 66 12.12 3.69 14.09
CA THR A 66 12.44 4.27 12.78
C THR A 66 11.43 3.84 11.72
N ILE A 67 11.09 2.55 11.70
CA ILE A 67 10.17 2.03 10.70
C ILE A 67 8.72 2.41 11.01
N SER A 68 8.37 2.58 12.29
CA SER A 68 7.04 3.11 12.63
C SER A 68 6.86 4.52 12.08
N ASN A 69 7.91 5.35 12.17
CA ASN A 69 7.88 6.70 11.58
C ASN A 69 7.82 6.61 10.05
N TYR A 70 8.54 5.69 9.46
CA TYR A 70 8.48 5.43 8.02
C TYR A 70 7.05 5.12 7.59
N MET A 71 6.37 4.26 8.32
CA MET A 71 4.99 3.87 8.00
C MET A 71 4.02 5.02 8.20
N ALA A 72 4.21 5.82 9.26
CA ALA A 72 3.36 6.98 9.50
C ALA A 72 3.48 8.00 8.37
N ASP A 73 4.71 8.27 7.92
CA ASP A 73 4.97 9.18 6.81
C ASP A 73 4.36 8.67 5.52
N TRP A 74 4.49 7.38 5.27
CA TRP A 74 3.94 6.75 4.06
C TRP A 74 2.41 6.84 4.04
N LEU A 75 1.76 6.60 5.17
CA LEU A 75 0.30 6.69 5.27
C LEU A 75 -0.16 8.13 5.08
N GLU A 76 0.54 9.08 5.67
CA GLU A 76 0.21 10.50 5.52
C GLU A 76 0.36 10.95 4.08
N TRP A 77 1.43 10.55 3.43
CA TRP A 77 1.67 10.88 2.03
C TRP A 77 0.55 10.31 1.15
N GLY A 78 0.12 9.09 1.42
CA GLY A 78 -0.97 8.48 0.68
C GLY A 78 -2.29 9.23 0.85
N GLN A 79 -2.56 9.69 2.08
CA GLN A 79 -3.75 10.50 2.34
C GLN A 79 -3.71 11.83 1.60
N LYS A 80 -2.58 12.50 1.60
CA LYS A 80 -2.40 13.76 0.90
C LYS A 80 -2.62 13.59 -0.60
N ARG A 81 -2.10 12.53 -1.17
CA ARG A 81 -2.28 12.26 -2.59
C ARG A 81 -3.75 12.02 -2.93
N ARG A 82 -4.46 11.28 -2.09
CA ARG A 82 -5.89 11.04 -2.31
C ARG A 82 -6.68 12.33 -2.21
N GLN A 83 -6.34 13.21 -1.27
CA GLN A 83 -7.00 14.51 -1.13
C GLN A 83 -6.74 15.39 -2.34
N GLU A 84 -5.50 15.42 -2.84
CA GLU A 84 -5.16 16.17 -4.03
C GLU A 84 -5.93 15.68 -5.25
N GLN A 85 -6.05 14.38 -5.39
CA GLN A 85 -6.79 13.81 -6.51
C GLN A 85 -8.28 14.17 -6.43
N ARG A 86 -8.83 14.29 -5.25
CA ARG A 86 -10.22 14.71 -5.09
C ARG A 86 -10.42 16.18 -5.46
N ARG A 87 -9.45 17.04 -5.12
CA ARG A 87 -9.53 18.47 -5.43
C ARG A 87 -9.13 18.77 -6.87
N ASN A 88 -8.09 18.08 -7.35
CA ASN A 88 -7.53 18.25 -8.69
C ASN A 88 -7.33 16.90 -9.35
N PRO A 89 -8.42 16.23 -9.74
CA PRO A 89 -8.27 14.91 -10.35
C PRO A 89 -7.50 15.00 -11.66
N SER A 90 -6.70 13.96 -11.95
CA SER A 90 -6.04 13.85 -13.24
C SER A 90 -7.08 13.73 -14.35
N PRO A 91 -6.71 14.00 -15.61
CA PRO A 91 -7.68 13.87 -16.71
C PRO A 91 -8.34 12.51 -16.78
N VAL A 92 -7.58 11.43 -16.50
CA VAL A 92 -8.13 10.08 -16.51
C VAL A 92 -9.16 9.91 -15.40
N VAL A 93 -8.83 10.39 -14.20
CA VAL A 93 -9.73 10.28 -13.05
C VAL A 93 -11.00 11.12 -13.29
N ARG A 94 -10.86 12.31 -13.85
CA ARG A 94 -12.02 13.15 -14.20
C ARG A 94 -12.96 12.44 -15.15
N LYS A 95 -12.40 11.79 -16.15
CA LYS A 95 -13.19 11.04 -17.13
C LYS A 95 -13.94 9.90 -16.47
N LEU A 96 -13.26 9.16 -15.59
CA LEU A 96 -13.90 8.07 -14.85
C LEU A 96 -14.99 8.55 -13.92
N MET A 97 -14.80 9.70 -13.29
CA MET A 97 -15.81 10.29 -12.42
C MET A 97 -17.04 10.72 -13.23
N GLY A 98 -16.82 11.27 -14.43
CA GLY A 98 -17.90 11.63 -15.33
C GLY A 98 -18.71 10.43 -15.77
N LEU A 99 -18.04 9.34 -16.15
CA LEU A 99 -18.71 8.11 -16.53
C LEU A 99 -19.51 7.52 -15.38
N LYS A 100 -18.96 7.59 -14.18
CA LYS A 100 -19.64 7.09 -12.99
C LYS A 100 -20.89 7.91 -12.70
N ALA A 101 -20.82 9.22 -12.86
CA ALA A 101 -21.98 10.10 -12.68
C ALA A 101 -23.07 9.79 -13.70
N ASP A 102 -22.69 9.57 -14.96
CA ASP A 102 -23.64 9.19 -16.02
C ASP A 102 -24.33 7.88 -15.68
N LYS A 103 -23.56 6.90 -15.23
CA LYS A 103 -24.14 5.62 -14.82
C LYS A 103 -25.06 5.75 -13.64
N SER A 104 -24.72 6.61 -12.68
CA SER A 104 -25.59 6.88 -11.54
C SER A 104 -26.93 7.46 -11.97
N THR A 105 -26.92 8.27 -13.01
CA THR A 105 -28.14 8.84 -13.59
C THR A 105 -28.98 7.75 -14.23
N LEU A 106 -28.36 6.83 -14.93
CA LEU A 106 -29.04 5.75 -15.62
C LEU A 106 -29.56 4.66 -14.66
N TYR A 107 -28.85 4.43 -13.56
CA TYR A 107 -29.17 3.37 -12.60
C TYR A 107 -29.39 4.01 -11.24
N PRO A 108 -30.55 4.62 -11.07
CA PRO A 108 -30.80 5.26 -9.80
C PRO A 108 -30.78 4.22 -8.70
N GLU A 109 -30.01 3.93 -8.02
CA GLU A 109 -29.73 3.21 -7.11
C GLU A 109 -29.56 2.38 -6.58
N THR A 110 -29.33 2.08 -6.67
CA THR A 110 -29.09 1.24 -6.15
C THR A 110 -27.94 0.88 -5.87
N VAL A 111 -27.60 0.94 -5.84
CA VAL A 111 -26.60 0.51 -5.65
C VAL A 111 -25.81 0.65 -4.90
N GLY A 112 -26.18 0.71 -4.30
CA GLY A 112 -25.49 0.67 -3.69
C GLY A 112 -24.98 0.61 -3.11
N ALA A 113 -25.54 0.63 -2.64
CA ALA A 113 -25.03 0.54 -2.17
C ALA A 113 -24.26 0.25 -1.94
N HIS A 114 -24.50 0.31 -1.45
CA HIS A 114 -23.68 0.25 -1.29
C HIS A 114 -22.88 0.11 -1.41
N GLY A 115 -23.20 -0.10 -1.18
CA GLY A 115 -22.60 -0.05 -1.41
C GLY A 115 -21.99 0.06 -1.67
N VAL A 116 -22.20 0.10 -1.46
CA VAL A 116 -21.76 0.34 -1.70
C VAL A 116 -21.21 0.63 -1.59
N ARG A 117 -21.45 0.67 -1.22
CA ARG A 117 -21.16 1.10 -1.16
C ARG A 117 -20.30 1.21 -1.31
N PRO A 118 -20.18 1.33 -1.42
CA PRO A 118 -19.44 1.61 -1.68
C PRO A 118 -18.79 1.91 -1.69
#